data_6a3f973248411be576ff320a7fd098f1
#
_entry.id   6a3f973248411be576ff320a7fd098f1
#
_cell.length_a   1.000
_cell.length_b   1.000
_cell.length_c   1.000
_cell.angle_alpha   90.00
_cell.angle_beta   90.00
_cell.angle_gamma   90.00
#
_symmetry.space_group_name_H-M   'P 1'
#
loop_
_entity.id
_entity.type
_entity.pdbx_description
1 polymer ?
#
loop_
_entity_poly.entity_id
_entity_poly.type
_entity_poly.pdbx_seq_one_letter_code
_entity_poly.pdbx_strand_id
1 'polypeptide(L)'
;MNIYTLIPYDLEKNLGGAYNKFMGLLEDDDWAVFLDHDAMFTTTDWMKTIQETITQNPEYGFFTCLTNRIGSEWQKIKGVNDSNHDISYHRLIGAQVSERAWTPADVTNAPYMSGVVMIVKKSIWNKIGGAPNGLLGVDGQLHTRCRESGVKVGLMSNLYVYHWYRGDGNMSHLQNNQGQ
;
A
#
# COMPACT_ATOMS: atom_id res chain seq x y z
N MET A 1 12.45 14.43 -7.87
CA MET A 1 11.68 13.25 -7.40
C MET A 1 12.38 12.66 -6.20
N ASN A 2 11.83 12.80 -5.03
CA ASN A 2 12.26 12.08 -3.83
C ASN A 2 11.18 11.05 -3.48
N ILE A 3 11.55 10.02 -2.72
CA ILE A 3 10.63 8.98 -2.24
C ILE A 3 10.72 8.93 -0.72
N TYR A 4 9.60 9.12 -0.05
CA TYR A 4 9.51 9.17 1.41
C TYR A 4 8.68 8.00 1.94
N THR A 5 9.23 7.24 2.89
CA THR A 5 8.46 6.22 3.61
C THR A 5 7.78 6.85 4.81
N LEU A 6 6.48 6.67 4.90
CA LEU A 6 5.62 7.32 5.88
C LEU A 6 4.74 6.26 6.56
N ILE A 7 4.66 6.32 7.89
CA ILE A 7 3.79 5.47 8.70
C ILE A 7 2.75 6.39 9.36
N PRO A 8 1.58 6.56 8.75
CA PRO A 8 0.57 7.49 9.23
C PRO A 8 0.00 7.02 10.57
N TYR A 9 -0.17 7.97 11.48
CA TYR A 9 -0.75 7.74 12.78
C TYR A 9 -1.64 8.92 13.20
N ASP A 10 -2.77 8.62 13.79
CA ASP A 10 -3.68 9.62 14.35
C ASP A 10 -4.37 9.07 15.60
N LEU A 11 -4.29 9.80 16.72
CA LEU A 11 -4.87 9.42 18.00
C LEU A 11 -6.40 9.32 17.98
N GLU A 12 -7.04 10.11 17.11
CA GLU A 12 -8.49 10.16 16.97
C GLU A 12 -9.00 9.19 15.89
N LYS A 13 -8.14 8.26 15.46
CA LYS A 13 -8.47 7.24 14.45
C LYS A 13 -8.87 7.84 13.10
N ASN A 14 -8.38 9.02 12.74
CA ASN A 14 -8.58 9.63 11.44
C ASN A 14 -7.40 9.32 10.50
N LEU A 15 -7.33 8.07 10.03
CA LEU A 15 -6.24 7.60 9.16
C LEU A 15 -6.16 8.42 7.86
N GLY A 16 -7.30 8.71 7.23
CA GLY A 16 -7.34 9.52 6.01
C GLY A 16 -6.83 10.94 6.25
N GLY A 17 -7.16 11.55 7.38
CA GLY A 17 -6.61 12.83 7.79
C GLY A 17 -5.10 12.77 8.01
N ALA A 18 -4.57 11.69 8.59
CA ALA A 18 -3.13 11.48 8.75
C ALA A 18 -2.43 11.37 7.40
N TYR A 19 -2.95 10.60 6.44
CA TYR A 19 -2.42 10.57 5.08
C TYR A 19 -2.35 11.96 4.45
N ASN A 20 -3.42 12.74 4.55
CA ASN A 20 -3.45 14.09 3.98
C ASN A 20 -2.42 15.03 4.64
N LYS A 21 -2.23 14.95 5.95
CA LYS A 21 -1.19 15.72 6.68
C LYS A 21 0.20 15.40 6.14
N PHE A 22 0.55 14.11 6.01
CA PHE A 22 1.86 13.72 5.48
C PHE A 22 2.04 14.14 4.01
N MET A 23 1.03 13.95 3.17
CA MET A 23 1.08 14.40 1.78
C MET A 23 1.23 15.92 1.68
N GLY A 24 0.72 16.67 2.66
CA GLY A 24 0.89 18.13 2.73
C GLY A 24 2.33 18.60 2.90
N LEU A 25 3.24 17.71 3.29
CA LEU A 25 4.67 18.01 3.47
C LEU A 25 5.50 17.81 2.20
N LEU A 26 4.94 17.19 1.16
CA LEU A 26 5.64 16.78 -0.04
C LEU A 26 5.44 17.79 -1.18
N GLU A 27 6.44 17.87 -2.06
CA GLU A 27 6.35 18.61 -3.32
C GLU A 27 5.67 17.77 -4.41
N ASP A 28 5.12 18.40 -5.45
CA ASP A 28 4.29 17.75 -6.47
C ASP A 28 4.98 16.59 -7.20
N ASP A 29 6.31 16.61 -7.33
CA ASP A 29 7.09 15.55 -7.97
C ASP A 29 7.58 14.47 -7.02
N ASP A 30 7.29 14.59 -5.74
CA ASP A 30 7.68 13.61 -4.74
C ASP A 30 6.68 12.46 -4.65
N TRP A 31 7.15 11.34 -4.10
CA TRP A 31 6.39 10.13 -3.88
C TRP A 31 6.33 9.77 -2.40
N ALA A 32 5.15 9.39 -1.95
CA ALA A 32 4.95 8.77 -0.64
C ALA A 32 4.90 7.25 -0.79
N VAL A 33 5.58 6.55 0.11
CA VAL A 33 5.38 5.12 0.39
C VAL A 33 4.72 5.04 1.76
N PHE A 34 3.40 4.96 1.78
CA PHE A 34 2.66 4.68 3.00
C PHE A 34 2.77 3.20 3.34
N LEU A 35 3.16 2.91 4.57
CA LEU A 35 3.32 1.56 5.10
C LEU A 35 2.49 1.42 6.37
N ASP A 36 1.72 0.35 6.47
CA ASP A 36 1.03 0.01 7.72
C ASP A 36 2.06 -0.28 8.84
N HIS A 37 1.73 0.12 10.05
CA HIS A 37 2.63 0.01 11.21
C HIS A 37 2.98 -1.45 11.59
N ASP A 38 2.21 -2.42 11.13
CA ASP A 38 2.38 -3.86 11.34
C ASP A 38 2.86 -4.59 10.07
N ALA A 39 3.40 -3.85 9.10
CA ALA A 39 3.97 -4.37 7.88
C ALA A 39 5.48 -4.10 7.77
N MET A 40 6.18 -4.94 7.01
CA MET A 40 7.62 -4.85 6.86
C MET A 40 8.06 -5.32 5.48
N PHE A 41 8.94 -4.55 4.83
CA PHE A 41 9.63 -5.00 3.62
C PHE A 41 10.58 -6.16 3.95
N THR A 42 10.62 -7.17 3.08
CA THR A 42 11.34 -8.43 3.33
C THR A 42 12.67 -8.54 2.60
N THR A 43 12.97 -7.61 1.70
CA THR A 43 14.26 -7.51 0.98
C THR A 43 14.96 -6.20 1.33
N THR A 44 16.29 -6.16 1.22
CA THR A 44 17.09 -4.97 1.56
C THR A 44 17.07 -3.91 0.45
N ASP A 45 16.75 -4.30 -0.77
CA ASP A 45 16.73 -3.46 -1.98
C ASP A 45 15.33 -2.96 -2.37
N TRP A 46 14.37 -3.09 -1.47
CA TRP A 46 12.98 -2.71 -1.71
C TRP A 46 12.80 -1.26 -2.21
N MET A 47 13.60 -0.33 -1.68
CA MET A 47 13.54 1.08 -2.11
C MET A 47 14.01 1.24 -3.55
N LYS A 48 15.08 0.53 -3.94
CA LYS A 48 15.56 0.50 -5.31
C LYS A 48 14.50 -0.10 -6.24
N THR A 49 13.86 -1.20 -5.82
CA THR A 49 12.76 -1.83 -6.55
C THR A 49 11.62 -0.83 -6.81
N ILE A 50 11.20 -0.07 -5.81
CA ILE A 50 10.18 0.96 -5.95
C ILE A 50 10.63 2.04 -6.94
N GLN A 51 11.85 2.58 -6.76
CA GLN A 51 12.38 3.67 -7.59
C GLN A 51 12.49 3.27 -9.07
N GLU A 52 13.00 2.08 -9.35
CA GLU A 52 13.12 1.56 -10.71
C GLU A 52 11.77 1.29 -11.35
N THR A 53 10.81 0.70 -10.61
CA THR A 53 9.46 0.45 -11.11
C THR A 53 8.75 1.76 -11.48
N ILE A 54 8.82 2.78 -10.62
CA ILE A 54 8.26 4.11 -10.91
C ILE A 54 8.88 4.70 -12.16
N THR A 55 10.22 4.63 -12.27
CA THR A 55 10.96 5.24 -13.38
C THR A 55 10.66 4.57 -14.72
N GLN A 56 10.50 3.25 -14.72
CA GLN A 56 10.24 2.46 -15.93
C GLN A 56 8.77 2.47 -16.37
N ASN A 57 7.85 2.86 -15.48
CA ASN A 57 6.41 2.83 -15.74
C ASN A 57 5.74 4.17 -15.41
N PRO A 58 6.11 5.26 -16.10
CA PRO A 58 5.68 6.63 -15.76
C PRO A 58 4.18 6.88 -15.99
N GLU A 59 3.48 5.99 -16.69
CA GLU A 59 2.02 6.06 -16.90
C GLU A 59 1.21 5.71 -15.64
N TYR A 60 1.82 5.10 -14.62
CA TYR A 60 1.18 4.81 -13.35
C TYR A 60 1.46 5.93 -12.34
N GLY A 61 0.44 6.39 -11.69
CA GLY A 61 0.55 7.42 -10.63
C GLY A 61 0.37 6.89 -9.21
N PHE A 62 -0.04 5.63 -9.11
CA PHE A 62 -0.32 4.94 -7.85
C PHE A 62 0.09 3.47 -7.96
N PHE A 63 0.73 2.93 -6.90
CA PHE A 63 1.09 1.52 -6.85
C PHE A 63 0.77 0.91 -5.49
N THR A 64 0.65 -0.41 -5.48
CA THR A 64 0.66 -1.27 -4.30
C THR A 64 1.56 -2.47 -4.56
N CYS A 65 1.69 -3.39 -3.61
CA CYS A 65 2.55 -4.56 -3.75
C CYS A 65 1.88 -5.84 -3.23
N LEU A 66 2.59 -6.95 -3.35
CA LEU A 66 2.17 -8.25 -2.85
C LEU A 66 2.39 -8.36 -1.34
N THR A 67 1.54 -9.16 -0.68
CA THR A 67 1.64 -9.47 0.75
C THR A 67 1.18 -10.91 1.05
N ASN A 68 1.38 -11.37 2.29
CA ASN A 68 0.88 -12.66 2.75
C ASN A 68 -0.58 -12.61 3.17
N ARG A 69 -1.00 -11.56 3.88
CA ARG A 69 -2.30 -11.52 4.56
C ARG A 69 -2.93 -10.14 4.49
N ILE A 70 -4.11 -10.06 3.86
CA ILE A 70 -4.86 -8.83 3.68
C ILE A 70 -6.29 -9.15 3.21
N GLY A 71 -7.21 -8.18 3.22
CA GLY A 71 -8.57 -8.36 2.75
C GLY A 71 -8.71 -8.53 1.24
N SER A 72 -7.79 -7.95 0.46
CA SER A 72 -7.79 -8.01 -1.01
C SER A 72 -7.06 -9.25 -1.51
N GLU A 73 -7.79 -10.23 -2.06
CA GLU A 73 -7.23 -11.51 -2.50
C GLU A 73 -6.21 -11.39 -3.63
N TRP A 74 -6.36 -10.42 -4.52
CA TRP A 74 -5.44 -10.25 -5.65
C TRP A 74 -4.07 -9.68 -5.26
N GLN A 75 -3.93 -9.14 -4.03
CA GLN A 75 -2.66 -8.71 -3.46
C GLN A 75 -1.94 -9.84 -2.73
N LYS A 76 -2.56 -11.02 -2.56
CA LYS A 76 -1.94 -12.16 -1.87
C LYS A 76 -1.20 -13.08 -2.83
N ILE A 77 -0.12 -13.67 -2.35
CA ILE A 77 0.61 -14.70 -3.07
C ILE A 77 -0.05 -16.06 -2.79
N LYS A 78 -0.51 -16.72 -3.84
CA LYS A 78 -1.09 -18.06 -3.72
C LYS A 78 -0.07 -19.06 -3.17
N GLY A 79 -0.49 -19.87 -2.19
CA GLY A 79 0.34 -20.91 -1.58
C GLY A 79 1.27 -20.41 -0.46
N VAL A 80 1.30 -19.11 -0.18
CA VAL A 80 1.98 -18.60 1.02
C VAL A 80 1.10 -18.89 2.24
N ASN A 81 1.71 -19.45 3.29
CA ASN A 81 1.03 -19.65 4.57
C ASN A 81 0.89 -18.30 5.27
N ASP A 82 -0.32 -17.75 5.26
CA ASP A 82 -0.66 -16.44 5.83
C ASP A 82 -0.63 -16.41 7.37
N SER A 83 -0.61 -17.58 8.00
CA SER A 83 -0.50 -17.73 9.46
C SER A 83 0.95 -18.01 9.93
N ASN A 84 1.90 -18.08 9.02
CA ASN A 84 3.31 -18.18 9.38
C ASN A 84 3.84 -16.79 9.74
N HIS A 85 4.43 -16.64 10.93
CA HIS A 85 5.01 -15.39 11.41
C HIS A 85 6.56 -15.46 11.48
N ASP A 86 7.18 -16.48 10.90
CA ASP A 86 8.63 -16.57 10.77
C ASP A 86 9.15 -15.61 9.70
N ILE A 87 9.87 -14.60 10.14
CA ILE A 87 10.45 -13.59 9.27
C ILE A 87 11.42 -14.19 8.25
N SER A 88 12.15 -15.23 8.59
CA SER A 88 13.05 -15.91 7.67
C SER A 88 12.30 -16.55 6.51
N TYR A 89 11.13 -17.14 6.79
CA TYR A 89 10.22 -17.66 5.77
C TYR A 89 9.76 -16.54 4.80
N HIS A 90 9.34 -15.41 5.33
CA HIS A 90 8.88 -14.27 4.50
C HIS A 90 10.01 -13.60 3.71
N ARG A 91 11.24 -13.60 4.23
CA ARG A 91 12.42 -13.13 3.49
C ARG A 91 12.75 -14.03 2.29
N LEU A 92 12.60 -15.34 2.42
CA LEU A 92 12.76 -16.27 1.28
C LEU A 92 11.71 -15.99 0.19
N ILE A 93 10.44 -15.77 0.58
CA ILE A 93 9.38 -15.39 -0.36
C ILE A 93 9.73 -14.07 -1.04
N GLY A 94 10.13 -13.05 -0.28
CA GLY A 94 10.54 -11.77 -0.82
C GLY A 94 11.66 -11.86 -1.83
N ALA A 95 12.67 -12.66 -1.55
CA ALA A 95 13.78 -12.91 -2.48
C ALA A 95 13.30 -13.56 -3.79
N GLN A 96 12.41 -14.57 -3.72
CA GLN A 96 11.81 -15.18 -4.92
C GLN A 96 10.93 -14.23 -5.70
N VAL A 97 10.21 -13.35 -5.01
CA VAL A 97 9.34 -12.34 -5.63
C VAL A 97 10.17 -11.27 -6.33
N SER A 98 11.29 -10.84 -5.76
CA SER A 98 12.14 -9.79 -6.33
C SER A 98 12.75 -10.16 -7.69
N GLU A 99 12.79 -11.44 -8.04
CA GLU A 99 13.25 -11.93 -9.35
C GLU A 99 12.19 -11.81 -10.47
N ARG A 100 10.97 -11.40 -10.13
CA ARG A 100 9.87 -11.25 -11.10
C ARG A 100 10.04 -10.01 -11.97
N ALA A 101 9.23 -9.95 -13.02
CA ALA A 101 9.25 -8.83 -13.97
C ALA A 101 8.96 -7.48 -13.29
N TRP A 102 9.63 -6.43 -13.76
CA TRP A 102 9.49 -5.05 -13.30
C TRP A 102 8.22 -4.35 -13.82
N THR A 103 7.53 -4.95 -14.80
CA THR A 103 6.27 -4.43 -15.32
C THR A 103 5.16 -4.69 -14.29
N PRO A 104 4.51 -3.66 -13.77
CA PRO A 104 3.41 -3.82 -12.83
C PRO A 104 2.18 -4.40 -13.55
N ALA A 105 1.40 -5.20 -12.83
CA ALA A 105 0.09 -5.57 -13.32
C ALA A 105 -0.88 -4.38 -13.16
N ASP A 106 -1.67 -4.06 -14.19
CA ASP A 106 -2.70 -3.03 -14.10
C ASP A 106 -3.88 -3.56 -13.28
N VAL A 107 -4.10 -2.96 -12.12
CA VAL A 107 -5.16 -3.31 -11.18
C VAL A 107 -6.17 -2.18 -10.98
N THR A 108 -6.18 -1.19 -11.87
CA THR A 108 -7.08 -0.03 -11.82
C THR A 108 -8.54 -0.43 -11.68
N ASN A 109 -8.95 -1.51 -12.36
CA ASN A 109 -10.32 -2.03 -12.36
C ASN A 109 -10.55 -3.21 -11.41
N ALA A 110 -9.58 -3.54 -10.54
CA ALA A 110 -9.79 -4.54 -9.50
C ALA A 110 -10.92 -4.10 -8.54
N PRO A 111 -11.60 -5.04 -7.86
CA PRO A 111 -12.77 -4.72 -7.01
C PRO A 111 -12.46 -3.67 -5.94
N TYR A 112 -11.36 -3.83 -5.22
CA TYR A 112 -10.85 -2.86 -4.25
C TYR A 112 -9.37 -3.14 -3.98
N MET A 113 -8.66 -2.13 -3.48
CA MET A 113 -7.29 -2.24 -2.98
C MET A 113 -7.30 -2.18 -1.45
N SER A 114 -6.43 -2.94 -0.82
CA SER A 114 -6.14 -2.80 0.61
C SER A 114 -4.79 -2.08 0.79
N GLY A 115 -4.75 -1.19 1.79
CA GLY A 115 -3.75 -0.15 1.93
C GLY A 115 -2.46 -0.52 2.67
N VAL A 116 -2.09 -1.82 2.79
CA VAL A 116 -0.87 -2.24 3.50
C VAL A 116 0.38 -1.49 3.03
N VAL A 117 0.49 -1.28 1.72
CA VAL A 117 1.45 -0.38 1.09
C VAL A 117 0.74 0.40 0.00
N MET A 118 0.83 1.72 0.07
CA MET A 118 0.37 2.61 -0.99
C MET A 118 1.54 3.50 -1.41
N ILE A 119 1.90 3.46 -2.69
CA ILE A 119 2.98 4.24 -3.26
C ILE A 119 2.34 5.22 -4.24
N VAL A 120 2.39 6.51 -3.93
CA VAL A 120 1.63 7.50 -4.68
C VAL A 120 2.41 8.79 -4.89
N LYS A 121 2.32 9.34 -6.11
CA LYS A 121 2.88 10.65 -6.43
C LYS A 121 2.04 11.76 -5.82
N LYS A 122 2.66 12.80 -5.29
CA LYS A 122 1.97 13.95 -4.68
C LYS A 122 1.01 14.63 -5.65
N SER A 123 1.43 14.89 -6.89
CA SER A 123 0.55 15.49 -7.91
C SER A 123 -0.68 14.62 -8.22
N ILE A 124 -0.55 13.30 -8.17
CA ILE A 124 -1.67 12.35 -8.31
C ILE A 124 -2.58 12.42 -7.10
N TRP A 125 -2.02 12.48 -5.89
CA TRP A 125 -2.79 12.69 -4.66
C TRP A 125 -3.69 13.92 -4.76
N ASN A 126 -3.13 15.03 -5.22
CA ASN A 126 -3.87 16.27 -5.45
C ASN A 126 -4.98 16.07 -6.50
N LYS A 127 -4.66 15.39 -7.62
CA LYS A 127 -5.62 15.12 -8.71
C LYS A 127 -6.83 14.31 -8.25
N ILE A 128 -6.63 13.30 -7.38
CA ILE A 128 -7.72 12.44 -6.89
C ILE A 128 -8.46 13.03 -5.68
N GLY A 129 -8.07 14.22 -5.21
CA GLY A 129 -8.70 14.90 -4.08
C GLY A 129 -8.34 14.34 -2.71
N GLY A 130 -7.18 13.66 -2.60
CA GLY A 130 -6.66 13.11 -1.36
C GLY A 130 -7.47 11.97 -0.76
N ALA A 131 -7.17 11.63 0.50
CA ALA A 131 -7.90 10.61 1.25
C ALA A 131 -9.17 11.17 1.89
N PRO A 132 -10.25 10.39 1.96
CA PRO A 132 -11.40 10.76 2.78
C PRO A 132 -11.03 10.68 4.25
N ASN A 133 -11.68 11.47 5.09
CA ASN A 133 -11.54 11.34 6.55
C ASN A 133 -12.09 9.99 7.02
N GLY A 134 -11.53 9.45 8.09
CA GLY A 134 -11.97 8.22 8.73
C GLY A 134 -10.86 7.19 8.89
N LEU A 135 -11.21 6.04 9.48
CA LEU A 135 -10.29 4.94 9.78
C LEU A 135 -10.40 3.80 8.75
N LEU A 136 -11.60 3.37 8.43
CA LEU A 136 -11.84 2.18 7.61
C LEU A 136 -12.28 2.55 6.18
N GLY A 137 -11.84 1.75 5.22
CA GLY A 137 -12.22 1.89 3.81
C GLY A 137 -11.58 3.07 3.08
N VAL A 138 -10.63 3.76 3.71
CA VAL A 138 -9.89 4.90 3.13
C VAL A 138 -9.14 4.46 1.86
N ASP A 139 -8.48 3.34 1.91
CA ASP A 139 -7.74 2.70 0.82
C ASP A 139 -8.64 2.31 -0.36
N GLY A 140 -9.77 1.67 -0.09
CA GLY A 140 -10.75 1.33 -1.12
C GLY A 140 -11.35 2.57 -1.79
N GLN A 141 -11.60 3.64 -1.02
CA GLN A 141 -12.07 4.91 -1.59
C GLN A 141 -10.99 5.60 -2.43
N LEU A 142 -9.72 5.57 -2.00
CA LEU A 142 -8.60 6.07 -2.80
C LEU A 142 -8.48 5.32 -4.13
N HIS A 143 -8.61 4.00 -4.12
CA HIS A 143 -8.62 3.17 -5.34
C HIS A 143 -9.77 3.56 -6.29
N THR A 144 -10.97 3.75 -5.75
CA THR A 144 -12.13 4.22 -6.51
C THR A 144 -11.87 5.60 -7.13
N ARG A 145 -11.33 6.55 -6.37
CA ARG A 145 -10.98 7.89 -6.87
C ARG A 145 -9.92 7.85 -7.97
N CYS A 146 -8.92 6.95 -7.86
CA CYS A 146 -7.95 6.74 -8.94
C CYS A 146 -8.66 6.35 -10.24
N ARG A 147 -9.52 5.34 -10.20
CA ARG A 147 -10.28 4.86 -11.36
C ARG A 147 -11.16 5.96 -11.95
N GLU A 148 -11.91 6.70 -11.14
CA GLU A 148 -12.79 7.79 -11.57
C GLU A 148 -12.03 8.98 -12.17
N SER A 149 -10.79 9.20 -11.72
CA SER A 149 -9.92 10.27 -12.23
C SER A 149 -9.02 9.83 -13.40
N GLY A 150 -9.19 8.60 -13.91
CA GLY A 150 -8.35 8.05 -14.98
C GLY A 150 -6.88 7.88 -14.59
N VAL A 151 -6.61 7.61 -13.31
CA VAL A 151 -5.27 7.31 -12.79
C VAL A 151 -5.08 5.80 -12.78
N LYS A 152 -4.04 5.32 -13.47
CA LYS A 152 -3.68 3.91 -13.44
C LYS A 152 -3.10 3.52 -12.08
N VAL A 153 -3.53 2.35 -11.58
CA VAL A 153 -3.03 1.73 -10.36
C VAL A 153 -2.27 0.45 -10.74
N GLY A 154 -0.99 0.37 -10.34
CA GLY A 154 -0.12 -0.75 -10.63
C GLY A 154 0.10 -1.64 -9.40
N LEU A 155 0.08 -2.98 -9.58
CA LEU A 155 0.59 -3.94 -8.61
C LEU A 155 2.05 -4.27 -8.94
N MET A 156 2.97 -3.89 -8.06
CA MET A 156 4.38 -4.28 -8.15
C MET A 156 4.53 -5.77 -7.83
N SER A 157 4.57 -6.61 -8.87
CA SER A 157 4.64 -8.07 -8.74
C SER A 157 5.99 -8.57 -8.23
N ASN A 158 7.01 -7.71 -8.26
CA ASN A 158 8.38 -7.94 -7.80
C ASN A 158 8.67 -7.36 -6.41
N LEU A 159 7.65 -6.85 -5.71
CA LEU A 159 7.76 -6.31 -4.36
C LEU A 159 6.82 -7.06 -3.42
N TYR A 160 7.37 -7.51 -2.28
CA TYR A 160 6.61 -8.24 -1.27
C TYR A 160 6.86 -7.67 0.11
N VAL A 161 5.77 -7.51 0.88
CA VAL A 161 5.81 -7.15 2.30
C VAL A 161 5.21 -8.26 3.15
N TYR A 162 5.82 -8.51 4.31
CA TYR A 162 5.19 -9.26 5.37
C TYR A 162 4.22 -8.33 6.10
N HIS A 163 3.01 -8.81 6.35
CA HIS A 163 1.97 -8.09 7.06
C HIS A 163 1.44 -8.96 8.20
N TRP A 164 1.56 -8.48 9.43
CA TRP A 164 1.04 -9.18 10.61
C TRP A 164 -0.48 -9.31 10.55
N TYR A 165 -1.17 -8.26 10.11
CA TYR A 165 -2.61 -8.17 9.86
C TYR A 165 -3.46 -8.91 10.91
N ARG A 166 -3.72 -8.26 12.04
CA ARG A 166 -4.57 -8.83 13.11
C ARG A 166 -4.04 -10.15 13.65
N GLY A 167 -2.73 -10.27 13.78
CA GLY A 167 -2.05 -11.50 14.14
C GLY A 167 -2.49 -12.13 15.46
N ASP A 168 -2.97 -11.31 16.39
CA ASP A 168 -3.55 -11.73 17.67
C ASP A 168 -5.06 -12.08 17.59
N GLY A 169 -5.71 -11.89 16.45
CA GLY A 169 -7.15 -12.11 16.27
C GLY A 169 -8.04 -11.09 16.99
N ASN A 170 -7.47 -10.13 17.71
CA ASN A 170 -8.22 -9.15 18.47
C ASN A 170 -8.73 -8.01 17.58
N MET A 171 -10.04 -7.98 17.34
CA MET A 171 -10.74 -6.99 16.52
C MET A 171 -11.46 -5.92 17.35
N SER A 172 -11.34 -5.95 18.68
CA SER A 172 -12.12 -5.09 19.59
C SER A 172 -11.93 -3.59 19.32
N HIS A 173 -10.73 -3.18 18.87
CA HIS A 173 -10.45 -1.79 18.53
C HIS A 173 -11.17 -1.27 17.27
N LEU A 174 -11.70 -2.17 16.43
CA LEU A 174 -12.48 -1.83 15.24
C LEU A 174 -13.99 -1.82 15.50
N GLN A 175 -14.46 -2.51 16.53
CA GLN A 175 -15.89 -2.68 16.80
C GLN A 175 -16.56 -1.45 17.41
N ASN A 176 -15.81 -0.52 17.99
CA ASN A 176 -16.37 0.62 18.72
C ASN A 176 -16.86 1.80 17.86
N ASN A 177 -16.87 1.71 16.53
CA ASN A 177 -17.24 2.80 15.63
C ASN A 177 -18.48 2.53 14.75
N GLN A 178 -19.32 1.53 15.08
CA GLN A 178 -20.59 1.30 14.36
C GLN A 178 -21.81 1.91 15.06
N GLY A 179 -21.61 2.86 15.95
CA GLY A 179 -22.71 3.46 16.70
C GLY A 179 -22.43 4.92 17.07
N GLN A 180 -22.42 5.82 16.11
CA GLN A 180 -22.85 7.23 16.28
C GLN A 180 -23.10 7.85 14.91
#